data_c2c3258806a2581321a38fff7d713375
#
_entry.id   c2c3258806a2581321a38fff7d713375
#
_cell.length_a   1.000
_cell.length_b   1.000
_cell.length_c   1.000
_cell.angle_alpha   90.00
_cell.angle_beta   90.00
_cell.angle_gamma   90.00
#
_symmetry.space_group_name_H-M   'P 1'
#
loop_
_entity.id
_entity.type
_entity.pdbx_description
1 polymer ?
#
loop_
_entity_poly.entity_id
_entity_poly.type
_entity_poly.pdbx_seq_one_letter_code
_entity_poly.pdbx_strand_id
1 'polypeptide(L)'
;MRSLPFAERKNKMYKYETHCHTSEASGCGMSTGAEMAQKYKDEGYDGIFVTDHFFNGNSAVPRNLPWKERIELYCKGYENAKAHGDRIGLDVFFGVEYTFYGADFLIYGADKQWLIENGNILDVNYEITDVLNYCRSCGFFVVQAHPFRDVDYIKRFTLCPHNVDAVEVINASHFNKDFNKRAKTYAEWYDLPETAGSDSHSTTERYFGGGILTETPIKSYLDYKNAVLSRKITLLEGNID
;
A
#
# COMPACT_ATOMS: atom_id res chain seq x y z
N MET A 1 27.53 25.33 -40.09
CA MET A 1 26.79 24.23 -39.55
C MET A 1 26.23 24.64 -38.18
N ARG A 2 24.92 24.88 -38.08
CA ARG A 2 24.27 25.21 -36.81
C ARG A 2 23.90 23.88 -36.15
N SER A 3 24.44 23.60 -34.99
CA SER A 3 24.08 22.45 -34.15
C SER A 3 22.60 22.63 -33.73
N LEU A 4 21.77 21.64 -34.05
CA LEU A 4 20.39 21.56 -33.56
C LEU A 4 20.44 21.34 -32.04
N PRO A 5 19.58 22.01 -31.26
CA PRO A 5 19.53 21.81 -29.83
C PRO A 5 19.11 20.36 -29.52
N PHE A 6 19.84 19.71 -28.59
CA PHE A 6 19.42 18.46 -27.98
C PHE A 6 18.03 18.68 -27.36
N ALA A 7 17.00 18.10 -27.97
CA ALA A 7 15.69 18.03 -27.31
C ALA A 7 15.88 17.20 -26.04
N GLU A 8 15.68 17.84 -24.88
CA GLU A 8 15.58 17.14 -23.61
C GLU A 8 14.50 16.08 -23.74
N ARG A 9 14.90 14.80 -23.77
CA ARG A 9 13.96 13.69 -23.58
C ARG A 9 13.45 13.85 -22.16
N LYS A 10 12.23 14.40 -21.97
CA LYS A 10 11.52 14.25 -20.71
C LYS A 10 11.47 12.75 -20.42
N ASN A 11 12.22 12.29 -19.43
CA ASN A 11 12.16 10.92 -18.99
C ASN A 11 10.70 10.62 -18.60
N LYS A 12 10.13 9.55 -19.16
CA LYS A 12 8.79 9.11 -18.79
C LYS A 12 8.84 8.76 -17.31
N MET A 13 7.96 9.37 -16.49
CA MET A 13 7.72 8.98 -15.11
C MET A 13 6.56 7.98 -15.08
N TYR A 14 6.69 6.97 -14.23
CA TYR A 14 5.67 5.96 -14.01
C TYR A 14 5.00 6.19 -12.67
N LYS A 15 3.66 6.16 -12.65
CA LYS A 15 2.82 6.52 -11.50
C LYS A 15 2.21 5.27 -10.86
N TYR A 16 2.40 5.09 -9.57
CA TYR A 16 1.90 3.94 -8.83
C TYR A 16 1.16 4.35 -7.56
N GLU A 17 -0.02 3.75 -7.37
CA GLU A 17 -0.69 3.74 -6.08
C GLU A 17 -0.12 2.60 -5.23
N THR A 18 0.16 2.88 -3.96
CA THR A 18 0.80 1.89 -3.08
C THR A 18 -0.11 1.41 -1.95
N HIS A 19 -1.27 2.06 -1.74
CA HIS A 19 -2.17 1.76 -0.63
C HIS A 19 -3.64 1.98 -1.05
N CYS A 20 -4.33 0.91 -1.43
CA CYS A 20 -5.76 0.99 -1.74
C CYS A 20 -6.51 -0.28 -1.35
N HIS A 21 -7.82 -0.12 -1.12
CA HIS A 21 -8.74 -1.13 -0.60
C HIS A 21 -9.83 -1.49 -1.60
N THR A 22 -10.40 -2.68 -1.42
CA THR A 22 -11.49 -3.19 -2.25
C THR A 22 -12.67 -3.64 -1.39
N SER A 23 -13.87 -3.59 -1.93
CA SER A 23 -15.09 -4.03 -1.22
C SER A 23 -15.16 -5.54 -1.01
N GLU A 24 -14.36 -6.31 -1.73
CA GLU A 24 -14.35 -7.76 -1.62
C GLU A 24 -13.65 -8.23 -0.33
N ALA A 25 -12.67 -7.48 0.17
CA ALA A 25 -11.85 -7.93 1.28
C ALA A 25 -11.79 -6.96 2.47
N SER A 26 -11.95 -5.65 2.24
CA SER A 26 -11.98 -4.63 3.29
C SER A 26 -13.40 -4.21 3.63
N GLY A 27 -13.77 -4.25 4.92
CA GLY A 27 -15.11 -3.89 5.39
C GLY A 27 -15.48 -2.42 5.20
N CYS A 28 -14.51 -1.54 5.01
CA CYS A 28 -14.65 -0.14 4.64
C CYS A 28 -14.57 0.11 3.12
N GLY A 29 -14.19 -0.89 2.32
CA GLY A 29 -14.14 -0.80 0.87
C GLY A 29 -15.54 -0.63 0.27
N MET A 30 -15.71 0.32 -0.62
CA MET A 30 -16.99 0.66 -1.27
C MET A 30 -17.00 0.35 -2.76
N SER A 31 -15.84 0.16 -3.37
CA SER A 31 -15.69 -0.17 -4.78
C SER A 31 -14.96 -1.49 -4.94
N THR A 32 -15.35 -2.27 -5.96
CA THR A 32 -14.70 -3.55 -6.26
C THR A 32 -13.28 -3.35 -6.78
N GLY A 33 -12.45 -4.39 -6.69
CA GLY A 33 -11.09 -4.34 -7.24
C GLY A 33 -11.05 -3.96 -8.72
N ALA A 34 -12.02 -4.44 -9.51
CA ALA A 34 -12.13 -4.08 -10.92
C ALA A 34 -12.45 -2.60 -11.14
N GLU A 35 -13.37 -2.02 -10.35
CA GLU A 35 -13.70 -0.59 -10.39
C GLU A 35 -12.52 0.27 -9.95
N MET A 36 -11.82 -0.13 -8.89
CA MET A 36 -10.60 0.57 -8.44
C MET A 36 -9.53 0.55 -9.54
N ALA A 37 -9.27 -0.59 -10.17
CA ALA A 37 -8.31 -0.69 -11.26
C ALA A 37 -8.68 0.22 -12.44
N GLN A 38 -9.97 0.28 -12.82
CA GLN A 38 -10.43 1.18 -13.88
C GLN A 38 -10.20 2.66 -13.49
N LYS A 39 -10.59 3.03 -12.27
CA LYS A 39 -10.44 4.41 -11.80
C LYS A 39 -8.98 4.85 -11.80
N TYR A 40 -8.07 4.04 -11.28
CA TYR A 40 -6.65 4.38 -11.28
C TYR A 40 -6.07 4.48 -12.70
N LYS A 41 -6.52 3.62 -13.61
CA LYS A 41 -6.13 3.73 -15.03
C LYS A 41 -6.59 5.05 -15.64
N ASP A 42 -7.82 5.45 -15.38
CA ASP A 42 -8.40 6.71 -15.89
C ASP A 42 -7.68 7.95 -15.33
N GLU A 43 -7.14 7.85 -14.09
CA GLU A 43 -6.31 8.87 -13.43
C GLU A 43 -4.84 8.83 -13.85
N GLY A 44 -4.50 8.00 -14.86
CA GLY A 44 -3.17 7.95 -15.47
C GLY A 44 -2.12 7.19 -14.67
N TYR A 45 -2.52 6.28 -13.78
CA TYR A 45 -1.58 5.39 -13.10
C TYR A 45 -1.09 4.28 -14.05
N ASP A 46 0.17 3.90 -13.89
CA ASP A 46 0.77 2.74 -14.57
C ASP A 46 0.54 1.44 -13.77
N GLY A 47 0.31 1.54 -12.45
CA GLY A 47 -0.03 0.38 -11.62
C GLY A 47 -0.53 0.73 -10.22
N ILE A 48 -1.07 -0.29 -9.53
CA ILE A 48 -1.60 -0.19 -8.17
C ILE A 48 -1.18 -1.40 -7.32
N PHE A 49 -1.03 -1.18 -6.02
CA PHE A 49 -0.95 -2.24 -5.01
C PHE A 49 -2.27 -2.31 -4.25
N VAL A 50 -2.95 -3.45 -4.35
CA VAL A 50 -4.15 -3.73 -3.55
C VAL A 50 -3.69 -4.26 -2.20
N THR A 51 -4.03 -3.53 -1.13
CA THR A 51 -3.54 -3.74 0.24
C THR A 51 -4.71 -3.84 1.22
N ASP A 52 -5.66 -4.70 0.93
CA ASP A 52 -6.85 -4.88 1.77
C ASP A 52 -6.50 -5.19 3.23
N HIS A 53 -7.39 -4.79 4.16
CA HIS A 53 -7.26 -5.11 5.57
C HIS A 53 -7.27 -6.61 5.83
N PHE A 54 -6.24 -7.10 6.52
CA PHE A 54 -6.17 -8.49 6.94
C PHE A 54 -7.13 -8.77 8.11
N PHE A 55 -7.21 -10.01 8.54
CA PHE A 55 -8.26 -10.50 9.44
C PHE A 55 -8.27 -9.88 10.84
N ASN A 56 -7.19 -9.31 11.30
CA ASN A 56 -7.10 -8.55 12.55
C ASN A 56 -7.47 -7.07 12.41
N GLY A 57 -7.61 -6.58 11.17
CA GLY A 57 -8.13 -5.26 10.83
C GLY A 57 -9.62 -5.29 10.48
N ASN A 58 -10.04 -4.30 9.70
CA ASN A 58 -11.41 -4.16 9.21
C ASN A 58 -11.68 -5.01 7.95
N SER A 59 -11.49 -6.32 8.07
CA SER A 59 -11.73 -7.26 6.97
C SER A 59 -13.22 -7.55 6.77
N ALA A 60 -13.65 -7.62 5.51
CA ALA A 60 -15.00 -8.07 5.12
C ALA A 60 -15.14 -9.60 5.15
N VAL A 61 -14.05 -10.34 5.25
CA VAL A 61 -14.04 -11.80 5.18
C VAL A 61 -14.59 -12.42 6.47
N PRO A 62 -15.59 -13.32 6.41
CA PRO A 62 -16.13 -13.99 7.59
C PRO A 62 -15.08 -14.79 8.36
N ARG A 63 -14.99 -14.57 9.67
CA ARG A 63 -13.98 -15.22 10.53
C ARG A 63 -14.24 -16.69 10.84
N ASN A 64 -15.48 -17.16 10.66
CA ASN A 64 -15.92 -18.53 10.98
C ASN A 64 -15.65 -19.55 9.87
N LEU A 65 -15.05 -19.14 8.76
CA LEU A 65 -14.69 -20.03 7.66
C LEU A 65 -13.33 -20.70 7.90
N PRO A 66 -13.10 -21.90 7.30
CA PRO A 66 -11.78 -22.52 7.29
C PRO A 66 -10.71 -21.60 6.74
N TRP A 67 -9.48 -21.70 7.28
CA TRP A 67 -8.37 -20.78 6.92
C TRP A 67 -8.19 -20.60 5.42
N LYS A 68 -8.11 -21.68 4.66
CA LYS A 68 -7.92 -21.63 3.22
C LYS A 68 -9.05 -20.85 2.52
N GLU A 69 -10.30 -21.07 2.92
CA GLU A 69 -11.45 -20.38 2.36
C GLU A 69 -11.41 -18.87 2.68
N ARG A 70 -10.96 -18.50 3.89
CA ARG A 70 -10.73 -17.10 4.25
C ARG A 70 -9.73 -16.43 3.33
N ILE A 71 -8.59 -17.09 3.06
CA ILE A 71 -7.56 -16.57 2.14
C ILE A 71 -8.07 -16.49 0.72
N GLU A 72 -8.85 -17.49 0.27
CA GLU A 72 -9.48 -17.46 -1.07
C GLU A 72 -10.40 -16.23 -1.23
N LEU A 73 -11.21 -15.90 -0.23
CA LEU A 73 -12.06 -14.73 -0.24
C LEU A 73 -11.25 -13.42 -0.12
N TYR A 74 -10.25 -13.40 0.74
CA TYR A 74 -9.39 -12.24 0.95
C TYR A 74 -8.69 -11.79 -0.33
N CYS A 75 -8.22 -12.74 -1.15
CA CYS A 75 -7.53 -12.43 -2.40
C CYS A 75 -8.46 -12.01 -3.55
N LYS A 76 -9.80 -12.04 -3.37
CA LYS A 76 -10.74 -11.75 -4.47
C LYS A 76 -10.63 -10.33 -5.01
N GLY A 77 -10.47 -9.34 -4.14
CA GLY A 77 -10.32 -7.96 -4.54
C GLY A 77 -9.11 -7.76 -5.46
N TYR A 78 -7.97 -8.27 -5.02
CA TYR A 78 -6.76 -8.29 -5.85
C TYR A 78 -6.95 -9.06 -7.16
N GLU A 79 -7.52 -10.27 -7.12
CA GLU A 79 -7.72 -11.12 -8.30
C GLU A 79 -8.62 -10.42 -9.34
N ASN A 80 -9.69 -9.75 -8.88
CA ASN A 80 -10.59 -8.99 -9.73
C ASN A 80 -9.91 -7.74 -10.32
N ALA A 81 -9.16 -7.00 -9.48
CA ALA A 81 -8.36 -5.86 -9.93
C ALA A 81 -7.32 -6.29 -10.98
N LYS A 82 -6.60 -7.39 -10.73
CA LYS A 82 -5.58 -7.93 -11.63
C LYS A 82 -6.17 -8.37 -12.97
N ALA A 83 -7.26 -9.13 -12.94
CA ALA A 83 -7.93 -9.58 -14.15
C ALA A 83 -8.49 -8.41 -14.99
N HIS A 84 -8.94 -7.33 -14.35
CA HIS A 84 -9.36 -6.13 -15.04
C HIS A 84 -8.15 -5.32 -15.54
N GLY A 85 -7.14 -5.11 -14.69
CA GLY A 85 -5.91 -4.41 -15.02
C GLY A 85 -5.19 -4.98 -16.24
N ASP A 86 -5.13 -6.30 -16.35
CA ASP A 86 -4.52 -6.99 -17.51
C ASP A 86 -5.22 -6.64 -18.83
N ARG A 87 -6.55 -6.41 -18.81
CA ARG A 87 -7.30 -6.02 -20.01
C ARG A 87 -7.11 -4.56 -20.41
N ILE A 88 -6.90 -3.69 -19.44
CA ILE A 88 -6.80 -2.24 -19.68
C ILE A 88 -5.35 -1.73 -19.66
N GLY A 89 -4.38 -2.60 -19.45
CA GLY A 89 -2.95 -2.23 -19.40
C GLY A 89 -2.57 -1.46 -18.14
N LEU A 90 -3.09 -1.87 -16.97
CA LEU A 90 -2.69 -1.42 -15.65
C LEU A 90 -1.98 -2.56 -14.93
N ASP A 91 -0.77 -2.33 -14.42
CA ASP A 91 -0.09 -3.31 -13.56
C ASP A 91 -0.79 -3.37 -12.19
N VAL A 92 -1.12 -4.56 -11.70
CA VAL A 92 -1.75 -4.73 -10.39
C VAL A 92 -0.92 -5.69 -9.55
N PHE A 93 -0.57 -5.25 -8.36
CA PHE A 93 0.27 -5.96 -7.40
C PHE A 93 -0.51 -6.25 -6.13
N PHE A 94 -0.09 -7.29 -5.42
CA PHE A 94 -0.68 -7.71 -4.16
C PHE A 94 0.12 -7.19 -2.97
N GLY A 95 -0.59 -6.73 -1.95
CA GLY A 95 -0.08 -6.42 -0.63
C GLY A 95 -1.13 -6.77 0.44
N VAL A 96 -0.77 -6.57 1.68
CA VAL A 96 -1.60 -6.83 2.85
C VAL A 96 -1.51 -5.62 3.77
N GLU A 97 -2.63 -5.10 4.26
CA GLU A 97 -2.61 -4.20 5.40
C GLU A 97 -2.88 -4.97 6.68
N TYR A 98 -1.83 -5.13 7.48
CA TYR A 98 -1.86 -5.79 8.78
C TYR A 98 -2.10 -4.77 9.89
N THR A 99 -3.11 -5.00 10.73
CA THR A 99 -3.46 -4.12 11.85
C THR A 99 -2.99 -4.70 13.18
N PHE A 100 -2.38 -3.87 14.03
CA PHE A 100 -2.01 -4.20 15.39
C PHE A 100 -2.51 -3.12 16.36
N TYR A 101 -3.64 -3.38 17.05
CA TYR A 101 -4.26 -2.43 17.98
C TYR A 101 -4.50 -1.03 17.42
N GLY A 102 -4.80 -0.93 16.12
CA GLY A 102 -5.04 0.33 15.42
C GLY A 102 -3.81 0.97 14.77
N ALA A 103 -2.63 0.38 14.91
CA ALA A 103 -1.49 0.70 14.07
C ALA A 103 -1.46 -0.24 12.87
N ASP A 104 -1.24 0.29 11.68
CA ASP A 104 -1.32 -0.45 10.43
C ASP A 104 0.05 -0.55 9.75
N PHE A 105 0.27 -1.68 9.09
CA PHE A 105 1.52 -2.01 8.41
C PHE A 105 1.21 -2.63 7.05
N LEU A 106 1.78 -2.05 5.99
CA LEU A 106 1.68 -2.57 4.65
C LEU A 106 2.79 -3.60 4.42
N ILE A 107 2.41 -4.81 4.04
CA ILE A 107 3.32 -5.93 3.81
C ILE A 107 3.23 -6.32 2.33
N TYR A 108 4.32 -6.16 1.60
CA TYR A 108 4.41 -6.49 0.19
C TYR A 108 5.36 -7.67 -0.02
N GLY A 109 4.94 -8.65 -0.80
CA GLY A 109 5.73 -9.85 -1.10
C GLY A 109 5.10 -11.16 -0.63
N ALA A 110 4.18 -11.11 0.33
CA ALA A 110 3.33 -12.25 0.62
C ALA A 110 2.39 -12.49 -0.56
N ASP A 111 2.35 -13.68 -1.10
CA ASP A 111 1.37 -14.09 -2.10
C ASP A 111 0.28 -14.98 -1.49
N LYS A 112 -0.73 -15.31 -2.28
CA LYS A 112 -1.85 -16.16 -1.85
C LYS A 112 -1.39 -17.52 -1.31
N GLN A 113 -0.41 -18.13 -1.95
CA GLN A 113 0.10 -19.45 -1.51
C GLN A 113 0.82 -19.34 -0.17
N TRP A 114 1.66 -18.30 -0.01
CA TRP A 114 2.32 -18.04 1.26
C TRP A 114 1.30 -17.77 2.38
N LEU A 115 0.23 -17.01 2.10
CA LEU A 115 -0.83 -16.75 3.07
C LEU A 115 -1.57 -18.02 3.47
N ILE A 116 -1.82 -18.96 2.56
CA ILE A 116 -2.44 -20.25 2.86
C ILE A 116 -1.55 -21.06 3.81
N GLU A 117 -0.25 -21.10 3.57
CA GLU A 117 0.71 -21.94 4.28
C GLU A 117 1.20 -21.32 5.59
N ASN A 118 1.39 -20.00 5.62
CA ASN A 118 2.10 -19.30 6.70
C ASN A 118 1.34 -18.10 7.28
N GLY A 119 0.30 -17.64 6.61
CA GLY A 119 -0.35 -16.34 6.92
C GLY A 119 -1.05 -16.31 8.29
N ASN A 120 -1.21 -17.45 8.96
CA ASN A 120 -1.75 -17.50 10.31
C ASN A 120 -0.93 -16.70 11.33
N ILE A 121 0.34 -16.44 11.07
CA ILE A 121 1.17 -15.53 11.91
C ILE A 121 0.60 -14.12 11.95
N LEU A 122 -0.09 -13.70 10.88
CA LEU A 122 -0.75 -12.39 10.79
C LEU A 122 -2.15 -12.37 11.45
N ASP A 123 -2.71 -13.54 11.85
CA ASP A 123 -4.05 -13.65 12.44
C ASP A 123 -4.03 -13.93 13.96
N VAL A 124 -2.87 -14.16 14.55
CA VAL A 124 -2.71 -14.42 15.97
C VAL A 124 -2.06 -13.23 16.69
N ASN A 125 -2.34 -13.11 17.99
CA ASN A 125 -1.79 -12.05 18.83
C ASN A 125 -0.33 -12.34 19.22
N TYR A 126 0.58 -12.20 18.27
CA TYR A 126 2.01 -12.14 18.56
C TYR A 126 2.43 -10.70 18.89
N GLU A 127 3.59 -10.53 19.50
CA GLU A 127 4.20 -9.21 19.63
C GLU A 127 4.47 -8.63 18.24
N ILE A 128 4.11 -7.36 18.05
CA ILE A 128 4.21 -6.72 16.73
C ILE A 128 5.63 -6.80 16.14
N THR A 129 6.64 -6.63 16.97
CA THR A 129 8.05 -6.69 16.53
C THR A 129 8.43 -8.06 15.98
N ASP A 130 7.88 -9.13 16.54
CA ASP A 130 8.14 -10.50 16.08
C ASP A 130 7.49 -10.74 14.71
N VAL A 131 6.25 -10.27 14.53
CA VAL A 131 5.54 -10.37 13.24
C VAL A 131 6.28 -9.60 12.15
N LEU A 132 6.64 -8.33 12.41
CA LEU A 132 7.33 -7.51 11.42
C LEU A 132 8.71 -8.07 11.07
N ASN A 133 9.48 -8.51 12.08
CA ASN A 133 10.79 -9.13 11.85
C ASN A 133 10.69 -10.44 11.07
N TYR A 134 9.65 -11.24 11.35
CA TYR A 134 9.41 -12.46 10.58
C TYR A 134 9.08 -12.15 9.12
N CYS A 135 8.19 -11.21 8.83
CA CYS A 135 7.89 -10.78 7.47
C CYS A 135 9.15 -10.27 6.74
N ARG A 136 9.97 -9.47 7.40
CA ARG A 136 11.26 -9.01 6.84
C ARG A 136 12.24 -10.15 6.59
N SER A 137 12.28 -11.16 7.47
CA SER A 137 13.13 -12.36 7.28
C SER A 137 12.68 -13.21 6.10
N CYS A 138 11.40 -13.17 5.72
CA CYS A 138 10.88 -13.76 4.49
C CYS A 138 11.25 -12.95 3.22
N GLY A 139 11.94 -11.84 3.35
CA GLY A 139 12.32 -10.95 2.24
C GLY A 139 11.25 -9.92 1.87
N PHE A 140 10.13 -9.90 2.56
CA PHE A 140 9.04 -8.96 2.29
C PHE A 140 9.46 -7.51 2.53
N PHE A 141 8.70 -6.59 1.97
CA PHE A 141 8.85 -5.16 2.20
C PHE A 141 7.77 -4.72 3.19
N VAL A 142 8.20 -4.20 4.33
CA VAL A 142 7.30 -3.82 5.44
C VAL A 142 7.34 -2.31 5.61
N VAL A 143 6.18 -1.67 5.48
CA VAL A 143 6.00 -0.22 5.59
C VAL A 143 5.06 0.08 6.75
N GLN A 144 5.42 1.00 7.64
CA GLN A 144 4.48 1.51 8.63
C GLN A 144 3.53 2.50 7.95
N ALA A 145 2.25 2.15 7.87
CA ALA A 145 1.21 2.97 7.28
C ALA A 145 0.80 4.10 8.23
N HIS A 146 0.59 5.29 7.70
CA HIS A 146 -0.01 6.46 8.39
C HIS A 146 0.20 6.51 9.93
N PRO A 147 1.43 6.47 10.44
CA PRO A 147 1.76 6.18 11.86
C PRO A 147 1.21 7.19 12.87
N PHE A 148 0.76 8.35 12.41
CA PHE A 148 0.22 9.41 13.26
C PHE A 148 -1.24 9.75 12.98
N ARG A 149 -1.96 8.85 12.28
CA ARG A 149 -3.42 8.95 12.17
C ARG A 149 -4.01 8.95 13.59
N ASP A 150 -4.79 9.98 13.91
CA ASP A 150 -5.40 10.17 15.24
C ASP A 150 -6.91 10.21 15.07
N VAL A 151 -7.55 9.08 15.33
CA VAL A 151 -8.99 8.87 15.21
C VAL A 151 -9.50 8.00 16.36
N ASP A 152 -10.79 8.06 16.66
CA ASP A 152 -11.39 7.51 17.87
C ASP A 152 -11.15 6.01 18.12
N TYR A 153 -10.97 5.23 17.07
CA TYR A 153 -10.72 3.78 17.17
C TYR A 153 -9.26 3.45 17.48
N ILE A 154 -8.31 4.34 17.24
CA ILE A 154 -6.90 4.14 17.57
C ILE A 154 -6.68 4.51 19.04
N LYS A 155 -6.51 3.49 19.88
CA LYS A 155 -6.36 3.67 21.33
C LYS A 155 -4.91 3.90 21.77
N ARG A 156 -3.95 3.56 20.93
CA ARG A 156 -2.52 3.66 21.24
C ARG A 156 -1.70 3.84 19.98
N PHE A 157 -0.84 4.85 19.97
CA PHE A 157 0.19 4.97 18.95
C PHE A 157 1.25 3.89 19.16
N THR A 158 1.54 3.15 18.10
CA THR A 158 2.60 2.13 18.09
C THR A 158 3.57 2.46 16.98
N LEU A 159 4.81 2.79 17.33
CA LEU A 159 5.87 3.12 16.39
C LEU A 159 6.94 2.03 16.41
N CYS A 160 7.30 1.52 15.24
CA CYS A 160 8.23 0.40 15.10
C CYS A 160 9.43 0.75 14.18
N PRO A 161 10.21 1.81 14.50
CA PRO A 161 11.23 2.33 13.55
C PRO A 161 12.34 1.33 13.22
N HIS A 162 12.61 0.36 14.09
CA HIS A 162 13.65 -0.64 13.88
C HIS A 162 13.15 -1.95 13.25
N ASN A 163 11.82 -2.08 13.08
CA ASN A 163 11.19 -3.30 12.61
C ASN A 163 10.48 -3.13 11.26
N VAL A 164 10.52 -1.93 10.68
CA VAL A 164 9.99 -1.63 9.34
C VAL A 164 11.11 -1.24 8.39
N ASP A 165 10.84 -1.30 7.10
CA ASP A 165 11.79 -0.92 6.04
C ASP A 165 11.56 0.51 5.55
N ALA A 166 10.34 1.03 5.70
CA ALA A 166 9.95 2.38 5.28
C ALA A 166 8.72 2.88 6.07
N VAL A 167 8.38 4.15 5.86
CA VAL A 167 7.20 4.80 6.44
C VAL A 167 6.36 5.45 5.35
N GLU A 168 5.04 5.27 5.40
CA GLU A 168 4.10 6.05 4.62
C GLU A 168 3.98 7.44 5.27
N VAL A 169 4.73 8.40 4.72
CA VAL A 169 4.76 9.77 5.24
C VAL A 169 3.67 10.65 4.62
N ILE A 170 3.11 10.23 3.49
CA ILE A 170 1.96 10.86 2.86
C ILE A 170 0.86 9.82 2.70
N ASN A 171 -0.26 10.05 3.36
CA ASN A 171 -1.51 9.37 3.14
C ASN A 171 -2.52 10.42 2.66
N ALA A 172 -3.00 10.27 1.41
CA ALA A 172 -3.83 11.29 0.77
C ALA A 172 -5.23 11.39 1.38
N SER A 173 -5.71 10.33 2.08
CA SER A 173 -7.01 10.32 2.76
C SER A 173 -7.02 11.13 4.07
N HIS A 174 -5.88 11.60 4.54
CA HIS A 174 -5.81 12.37 5.77
C HIS A 174 -6.47 13.75 5.64
N PHE A 175 -7.55 13.96 6.37
CA PHE A 175 -8.21 15.27 6.53
C PHE A 175 -7.35 16.27 7.31
N ASN A 176 -6.47 15.79 8.20
CA ASN A 176 -5.53 16.59 8.97
C ASN A 176 -4.09 16.36 8.47
N LYS A 177 -3.55 17.35 7.79
CA LYS A 177 -2.19 17.30 7.20
C LYS A 177 -1.07 17.23 8.25
N ASP A 178 -1.34 17.55 9.51
CA ASP A 178 -0.35 17.40 10.57
C ASP A 178 0.03 15.93 10.79
N PHE A 179 -0.83 14.98 10.44
CA PHE A 179 -0.50 13.55 10.51
C PHE A 179 0.65 13.20 9.56
N ASN A 180 0.57 13.63 8.31
CA ASN A 180 1.62 13.41 7.31
C ASN A 180 2.92 14.14 7.72
N LYS A 181 2.82 15.36 8.23
CA LYS A 181 3.98 16.12 8.70
C LYS A 181 4.71 15.42 9.85
N ARG A 182 3.96 14.87 10.83
CA ARG A 182 4.54 14.09 11.93
C ARG A 182 5.16 12.79 11.43
N ALA A 183 4.51 12.11 10.48
CA ALA A 183 5.05 10.90 9.86
C ALA A 183 6.38 11.17 9.15
N LYS A 184 6.48 12.30 8.45
CA LYS A 184 7.72 12.73 7.81
C LYS A 184 8.82 13.02 8.84
N THR A 185 8.52 13.78 9.89
CA THR A 185 9.48 14.04 10.99
C THR A 185 9.97 12.72 11.63
N TYR A 186 9.08 11.77 11.83
CA TYR A 186 9.42 10.46 12.35
C TYR A 186 10.36 9.69 11.42
N ALA A 187 10.08 9.67 10.11
CA ALA A 187 10.95 9.04 9.13
C ALA A 187 12.34 9.68 9.09
N GLU A 188 12.41 11.02 9.14
CA GLU A 188 13.66 11.77 9.19
C GLU A 188 14.49 11.45 10.46
N TRP A 189 13.85 11.37 11.63
CA TRP A 189 14.56 11.07 12.89
C TRP A 189 15.20 9.69 12.94
N TYR A 190 14.61 8.72 12.26
CA TYR A 190 15.11 7.35 12.23
C TYR A 190 15.80 6.99 10.91
N ASP A 191 16.02 7.97 10.03
CA ASP A 191 16.57 7.78 8.66
C ASP A 191 15.85 6.70 7.85
N LEU A 192 14.53 6.59 8.04
CA LEU A 192 13.70 5.62 7.33
C LEU A 192 13.37 6.12 5.92
N PRO A 193 13.40 5.24 4.90
CA PRO A 193 12.86 5.54 3.60
C PRO A 193 11.39 5.94 3.67
N GLU A 194 11.00 6.90 2.83
CA GLU A 194 9.65 7.45 2.77
C GLU A 194 8.86 6.83 1.61
N THR A 195 7.56 6.66 1.77
CA THR A 195 6.62 6.31 0.69
C THR A 195 5.31 7.07 0.87
N ALA A 196 4.40 6.94 -0.08
CA ALA A 196 3.11 7.62 -0.09
C ALA A 196 2.03 6.73 -0.72
N GLY A 197 0.80 6.82 -0.22
CA GLY A 197 -0.38 6.13 -0.75
C GLY A 197 -1.64 6.98 -0.63
N SER A 198 -2.72 6.56 -1.29
CA SER A 198 -4.03 7.23 -1.14
C SER A 198 -4.82 6.68 0.05
N ASP A 199 -4.66 5.40 0.37
CA ASP A 199 -5.55 4.70 1.31
C ASP A 199 -7.02 4.85 0.90
N SER A 200 -7.24 4.68 -0.41
CA SER A 200 -8.55 4.89 -1.02
C SER A 200 -9.43 3.64 -0.89
N HIS A 201 -10.71 3.88 -0.63
CA HIS A 201 -11.72 2.86 -0.41
C HIS A 201 -12.87 2.91 -1.42
N SER A 202 -12.91 3.96 -2.25
CA SER A 202 -13.96 4.17 -3.22
C SER A 202 -13.48 4.94 -4.44
N THR A 203 -14.04 4.64 -5.60
CA THR A 203 -13.83 5.38 -6.85
C THR A 203 -14.42 6.80 -6.83
N THR A 204 -15.25 7.12 -5.83
CA THR A 204 -15.91 8.43 -5.68
C THR A 204 -15.25 9.32 -4.62
N GLU A 205 -14.18 8.86 -3.97
CA GLU A 205 -13.46 9.67 -2.99
C GLU A 205 -12.77 10.87 -3.62
N ARG A 206 -12.78 11.98 -2.88
CA ARG A 206 -12.09 13.22 -3.31
C ARG A 206 -10.58 13.15 -3.11
N TYR A 207 -10.13 12.30 -2.21
CA TYR A 207 -8.72 12.14 -1.79
C TYR A 207 -7.97 11.13 -2.67
N PHE A 208 -8.18 11.21 -3.95
CA PHE A 208 -7.50 10.37 -4.92
C PHE A 208 -6.18 11.04 -5.35
N GLY A 209 -5.18 10.26 -5.73
CA GLY A 209 -3.98 10.82 -6.35
C GLY A 209 -2.70 10.72 -5.53
N GLY A 210 -2.74 10.08 -4.36
CA GLY A 210 -1.54 9.69 -3.60
C GLY A 210 -0.70 8.65 -4.34
N GLY A 211 0.43 8.28 -3.77
CA GLY A 211 1.33 7.27 -4.33
C GLY A 211 2.71 7.80 -4.68
N ILE A 212 3.35 7.16 -5.64
CA ILE A 212 4.73 7.47 -6.02
C ILE A 212 4.91 7.61 -7.53
N LEU A 213 5.96 8.38 -7.92
CA LEU A 213 6.51 8.38 -9.26
C LEU A 213 7.90 7.73 -9.26
N THR A 214 8.18 6.96 -10.32
CA THR A 214 9.49 6.32 -10.56
C THR A 214 9.98 6.58 -11.99
N GLU A 215 11.29 6.62 -12.19
CA GLU A 215 11.88 6.74 -13.54
C GLU A 215 11.87 5.40 -14.29
N THR A 216 11.82 4.29 -13.57
CA THR A 216 11.78 2.93 -14.14
C THR A 216 10.47 2.25 -13.78
N PRO A 217 9.90 1.42 -14.67
CA PRO A 217 8.66 0.72 -14.39
C PRO A 217 8.85 -0.28 -13.24
N ILE A 218 7.86 -0.33 -12.33
CA ILE A 218 7.73 -1.36 -11.31
C ILE A 218 7.03 -2.57 -11.96
N LYS A 219 7.63 -3.75 -11.82
CA LYS A 219 7.08 -5.02 -12.32
C LYS A 219 6.89 -6.07 -11.22
N SER A 220 7.37 -5.76 -10.03
CA SER A 220 7.25 -6.62 -8.85
C SER A 220 7.31 -5.79 -7.57
N TYR A 221 6.92 -6.38 -6.44
CA TYR A 221 7.14 -5.74 -5.14
C TYR A 221 8.63 -5.50 -4.83
N LEU A 222 9.54 -6.29 -5.41
CA LEU A 222 10.99 -6.08 -5.25
C LEU A 222 11.46 -4.81 -5.95
N ASP A 223 10.90 -4.49 -7.13
CA ASP A 223 11.21 -3.23 -7.81
C ASP A 223 10.73 -2.04 -6.97
N TYR A 224 9.53 -2.14 -6.39
CA TYR A 224 8.99 -1.14 -5.48
C TYR A 224 9.88 -0.99 -4.24
N LYS A 225 10.18 -2.10 -3.54
CA LYS A 225 11.11 -2.12 -2.40
C LYS A 225 12.42 -1.44 -2.73
N ASN A 226 13.05 -1.80 -3.84
CA ASN A 226 14.34 -1.26 -4.24
C ASN A 226 14.26 0.24 -4.59
N ALA A 227 13.20 0.68 -5.24
CA ALA A 227 12.98 2.09 -5.56
C ALA A 227 12.86 2.93 -4.28
N VAL A 228 12.07 2.48 -3.30
CA VAL A 228 11.91 3.15 -2.00
C VAL A 228 13.22 3.14 -1.21
N LEU A 229 13.85 1.98 -1.02
CA LEU A 229 15.09 1.86 -0.24
C LEU A 229 16.24 2.68 -0.85
N SER A 230 16.29 2.81 -2.17
CA SER A 230 17.28 3.66 -2.84
C SER A 230 16.88 5.14 -2.89
N ARG A 231 15.71 5.51 -2.35
CA ARG A 231 15.15 6.87 -2.37
C ARG A 231 15.03 7.46 -3.80
N LYS A 232 14.80 6.60 -4.78
CA LYS A 232 14.63 6.96 -6.20
C LYS A 232 13.15 7.03 -6.59
N ILE A 233 12.38 7.71 -5.77
CA ILE A 233 10.97 7.95 -5.97
C ILE A 233 10.64 9.42 -5.73
N THR A 234 9.53 9.87 -6.30
CA THR A 234 8.91 11.15 -5.94
C THR A 234 7.55 10.85 -5.30
N LEU A 235 7.28 11.43 -4.15
CA LEU A 235 6.01 11.24 -3.44
C LEU A 235 4.92 12.11 -4.06
N LEU A 236 3.69 11.58 -4.13
CA LEU A 236 2.50 12.28 -4.58
C LEU A 236 1.59 12.57 -3.38
N GLU A 237 1.21 13.82 -3.21
CA GLU A 237 0.40 14.28 -2.07
C GLU A 237 -1.10 14.03 -2.23
N GLY A 238 -1.53 13.64 -3.43
CA GLY A 238 -2.94 13.52 -3.78
C GLY A 238 -3.55 14.84 -4.26
N ASN A 239 -4.77 14.75 -4.78
CA ASN A 239 -5.54 15.92 -5.17
C ASN A 239 -6.13 16.55 -3.91
N ILE A 240 -5.62 17.71 -3.55
CA ILE A 240 -6.10 18.51 -2.44
C ILE A 240 -6.73 19.75 -3.04
N ASP A 241 -8.03 19.69 -3.28
CA ASP A 241 -8.85 20.89 -3.50
C ASP A 241 -9.61 21.28 -2.25
#